data_2afa4ae659824a9d12213a0d67de95ce
#
_entry.id   2afa4ae659824a9d12213a0d67de95ce
#
_cell.length_a   1.000
_cell.length_b   1.000
_cell.length_c   1.000
_cell.angle_alpha   90.00
_cell.angle_beta   90.00
_cell.angle_gamma   90.00
#
_symmetry.space_group_name_H-M   'P 1'
#
loop_
_entity.id
_entity.type
_entity.pdbx_description
1 polymer ?
#
loop_
_entity_poly.entity_id
_entity_poly.type
_entity_poly.pdbx_seq_one_letter_code
_entity_poly.pdbx_strand_id
1 'polypeptide(L)'
;MRVVSGIQPTGNLHLGNYLGAIRNWVRMQDALAEGDRAQAAAGDSAANSQCLFFLADLHAISQPHVPAELKRGTLEMAAALVACGIDPSRSILFNQAQVPAHAELQWLLGGTARMGWLGRMTQWKDKAGKNREGQSVALFTYPVLQAADVLLYQASHVPVGEDQKQHLELARDIAQKFNNDFGETFTLPEPIVPPQAARIMSLRDGTAKMSKSDASDMSRINLVDDADTIMQKVKKAKTDPEPLPGEIAGLEGRAEALNLVTIYAALADMSAEAVLAEHGGQGFGAFKPKLGELLVETLRPISARFTELLGDREALDAILARGAAKARELAAPTLTATYRALGLVG
;
A
#
# COMPACT_ATOMS: atom_id res chain seq x y z
N MET A 1 -4.03 12.39 -15.13
CA MET A 1 -3.39 11.14 -14.64
C MET A 1 -4.30 10.44 -13.66
N ARG A 2 -4.45 9.11 -13.71
CA ARG A 2 -5.25 8.37 -12.73
C ARG A 2 -4.41 7.28 -12.10
N VAL A 3 -4.30 7.34 -10.78
CA VAL A 3 -3.52 6.41 -9.95
C VAL A 3 -4.46 5.55 -9.13
N VAL A 4 -4.27 4.24 -9.15
CA VAL A 4 -5.07 3.29 -8.36
C VAL A 4 -4.14 2.43 -7.51
N SER A 5 -4.46 2.30 -6.23
CA SER A 5 -3.74 1.38 -5.33
C SER A 5 -4.64 0.87 -4.21
N GLY A 6 -4.39 -0.36 -3.78
CA GLY A 6 -5.15 -1.00 -2.72
C GLY A 6 -4.28 -1.56 -1.60
N ILE A 7 -4.84 -1.65 -0.40
CA ILE A 7 -4.19 -2.28 0.75
C ILE A 7 -5.16 -3.26 1.41
N GLN A 8 -4.67 -4.45 1.71
CA GLN A 8 -5.48 -5.44 2.44
C GLN A 8 -5.67 -5.01 3.90
N PRO A 9 -6.90 -5.06 4.44
CA PRO A 9 -7.23 -4.66 5.80
C PRO A 9 -6.82 -5.74 6.81
N THR A 10 -5.55 -6.06 6.86
CA THR A 10 -5.02 -7.20 7.62
C THR A 10 -4.30 -6.79 8.90
N GLY A 11 -5.01 -6.14 9.84
CA GLY A 11 -4.50 -5.85 11.20
C GLY A 11 -3.63 -4.59 11.30
N ASN A 12 -3.07 -4.38 12.50
CA ASN A 12 -2.35 -3.17 12.88
C ASN A 12 -1.28 -2.76 11.88
N LEU A 13 -1.35 -1.51 11.42
CA LEU A 13 -0.29 -0.91 10.64
C LEU A 13 0.95 -0.66 11.49
N HIS A 14 2.10 -0.95 10.92
CA HIS A 14 3.40 -0.67 11.52
C HIS A 14 4.21 0.30 10.66
N LEU A 15 5.29 0.78 11.20
CA LEU A 15 6.19 1.76 10.56
C LEU A 15 6.60 1.36 9.14
N GLY A 16 6.83 0.05 8.89
CA GLY A 16 7.17 -0.45 7.56
C GLY A 16 6.04 -0.28 6.53
N ASN A 17 4.77 -0.33 6.94
CA ASN A 17 3.64 -0.01 6.05
C ASN A 17 3.56 1.50 5.78
N TYR A 18 3.75 2.31 6.82
CA TYR A 18 3.71 3.77 6.70
C TYR A 18 4.81 4.28 5.77
N LEU A 19 6.08 4.01 6.07
CA LEU A 19 7.23 4.50 5.30
C LEU A 19 7.38 3.81 3.93
N GLY A 20 6.99 2.54 3.84
CA GLY A 20 7.12 1.76 2.62
C GLY A 20 6.04 2.01 1.56
N ALA A 21 4.83 2.39 1.97
CA ALA A 21 3.70 2.54 1.05
C ALA A 21 2.89 3.82 1.30
N ILE A 22 2.29 3.98 2.50
CA ILE A 22 1.25 4.99 2.74
C ILE A 22 1.80 6.41 2.55
N ARG A 23 2.98 6.70 3.07
CA ARG A 23 3.62 8.01 2.92
C ARG A 23 3.86 8.37 1.44
N ASN A 24 4.18 7.38 0.60
CA ASN A 24 4.33 7.61 -0.83
C ASN A 24 2.98 7.90 -1.51
N TRP A 25 1.89 7.29 -1.04
CA TRP A 25 0.54 7.60 -1.51
C TRP A 25 0.14 9.05 -1.17
N VAL A 26 0.46 9.49 0.05
CA VAL A 26 0.23 10.89 0.47
C VAL A 26 1.02 11.86 -0.42
N ARG A 27 2.32 11.59 -0.62
CA ARG A 27 3.17 12.41 -1.52
C ARG A 27 2.61 12.45 -2.95
N MET A 28 2.11 11.34 -3.44
CA MET A 28 1.51 11.23 -4.78
C MET A 28 0.22 12.03 -4.88
N GLN A 29 -0.67 11.92 -3.86
CA GLN A 29 -1.87 12.75 -3.72
C GLN A 29 -1.51 14.24 -3.76
N ASP A 30 -0.49 14.66 -3.04
CA ASP A 30 -0.05 16.05 -2.94
C ASP A 30 0.52 16.56 -4.27
N ALA A 31 1.41 15.79 -4.88
CA ALA A 31 2.03 16.13 -6.15
C ALA A 31 1.01 16.26 -7.30
N LEU A 32 0.01 15.38 -7.36
CA LEU A 32 -1.05 15.47 -8.36
C LEU A 32 -1.91 16.73 -8.18
N ALA A 33 -2.26 17.05 -6.93
CA ALA A 33 -3.03 18.26 -6.66
C ALA A 33 -2.24 19.55 -6.95
N GLU A 34 -0.94 19.57 -6.74
CA GLU A 34 -0.05 20.68 -7.10
C GLU A 34 0.09 20.80 -8.62
N GLY A 35 0.26 19.69 -9.33
CA GLY A 35 0.31 19.66 -10.78
C GLY A 35 -0.96 20.19 -11.43
N ASP A 36 -2.14 19.77 -10.96
CA ASP A 36 -3.42 20.26 -11.47
C ASP A 36 -3.62 21.75 -11.21
N ARG A 37 -3.19 22.27 -10.04
CA ARG A 37 -3.23 23.71 -9.75
C ARG A 37 -2.30 24.52 -10.66
N ALA A 38 -1.09 24.00 -10.92
CA ALA A 38 -0.13 24.64 -11.80
C ALA A 38 -0.64 24.73 -13.24
N GLN A 39 -1.27 23.65 -13.76
CA GLN A 39 -1.88 23.62 -15.08
C GLN A 39 -3.07 24.57 -15.19
N ALA A 40 -3.94 24.60 -14.18
CA ALA A 40 -5.05 25.56 -14.14
C ALA A 40 -4.59 27.03 -14.12
N ALA A 41 -3.50 27.32 -13.40
CA ALA A 41 -2.90 28.66 -13.38
C ALA A 41 -2.24 29.05 -14.71
N ALA A 42 -1.78 28.08 -15.51
CA ALA A 42 -1.24 28.30 -16.84
C ALA A 42 -2.33 28.45 -17.92
N GLY A 43 -3.62 28.33 -17.55
CA GLY A 43 -4.76 28.47 -18.48
C GLY A 43 -5.07 27.19 -19.28
N ASP A 44 -4.41 26.08 -18.96
CA ASP A 44 -4.74 24.77 -19.52
C ASP A 44 -6.05 24.24 -18.91
N SER A 45 -6.81 23.46 -19.69
CA SER A 45 -7.99 22.76 -19.15
C SER A 45 -7.54 21.91 -17.98
N ALA A 46 -8.12 22.13 -16.79
CA ALA A 46 -7.75 21.46 -15.56
C ALA A 46 -7.59 19.95 -15.78
N ALA A 47 -6.36 19.45 -15.66
CA ALA A 47 -6.12 18.03 -15.67
C ALA A 47 -6.81 17.46 -14.43
N ASN A 48 -7.79 16.60 -14.64
CA ASN A 48 -8.54 15.96 -13.56
C ASN A 48 -7.77 14.72 -13.09
N SER A 49 -6.60 14.97 -12.47
CA SER A 49 -5.78 13.92 -11.92
C SER A 49 -6.41 13.35 -10.65
N GLN A 50 -6.48 12.04 -10.53
CA GLN A 50 -7.18 11.38 -9.43
C GLN A 50 -6.34 10.26 -8.82
N CYS A 51 -6.27 10.24 -7.48
CA CYS A 51 -5.84 9.08 -6.72
C CYS A 51 -7.05 8.32 -6.18
N LEU A 52 -7.08 7.02 -6.44
CA LEU A 52 -8.05 6.09 -5.89
C LEU A 52 -7.30 5.12 -4.96
N PHE A 53 -7.63 5.15 -3.69
CA PHE A 53 -7.08 4.26 -2.69
C PHE A 53 -8.20 3.41 -2.10
N PHE A 54 -8.03 2.10 -2.05
CA PHE A 54 -9.08 1.23 -1.56
C PHE A 54 -8.60 0.18 -0.56
N LEU A 55 -9.53 -0.20 0.31
CA LEU A 55 -9.36 -1.29 1.25
C LEU A 55 -9.74 -2.58 0.54
N ALA A 56 -8.76 -3.44 0.31
CA ALA A 56 -8.87 -4.63 -0.51
C ALA A 56 -9.44 -5.83 0.28
N ASP A 57 -10.67 -5.70 0.78
CA ASP A 57 -11.34 -6.70 1.60
C ASP A 57 -11.81 -7.92 0.79
N LEU A 58 -12.14 -7.77 -0.49
CA LEU A 58 -12.41 -8.92 -1.37
C LEU A 58 -11.16 -9.78 -1.58
N HIS A 59 -9.96 -9.18 -1.59
CA HIS A 59 -8.73 -9.96 -1.61
C HIS A 59 -8.50 -10.70 -0.29
N ALA A 60 -8.91 -10.12 0.84
CA ALA A 60 -8.74 -10.74 2.14
C ALA A 60 -9.48 -12.09 2.26
N ILE A 61 -10.64 -12.25 1.61
CA ILE A 61 -11.41 -13.50 1.65
C ILE A 61 -10.79 -14.65 0.83
N SER A 62 -9.70 -14.38 0.08
CA SER A 62 -8.94 -15.45 -0.60
C SER A 62 -8.22 -16.38 0.39
N GLN A 63 -8.10 -15.96 1.64
CA GLN A 63 -7.52 -16.70 2.76
C GLN A 63 -8.58 -16.94 3.84
N PRO A 64 -8.43 -17.96 4.71
CA PRO A 64 -9.29 -18.13 5.87
C PRO A 64 -9.28 -16.86 6.75
N HIS A 65 -10.45 -16.41 7.18
CA HIS A 65 -10.62 -15.20 7.97
C HIS A 65 -11.76 -15.32 8.96
N VAL A 66 -11.72 -14.48 9.99
CA VAL A 66 -12.82 -14.31 10.94
C VAL A 66 -13.61 -13.06 10.55
N PRO A 67 -14.92 -13.17 10.23
CA PRO A 67 -15.70 -12.05 9.70
C PRO A 67 -15.68 -10.79 10.58
N ALA A 68 -15.76 -10.96 11.91
CA ALA A 68 -15.71 -9.83 12.85
C ALA A 68 -14.36 -9.11 12.83
N GLU A 69 -13.25 -9.86 12.67
CA GLU A 69 -11.90 -9.30 12.59
C GLU A 69 -11.67 -8.60 11.25
N LEU A 70 -12.16 -9.17 10.15
CA LEU A 70 -12.08 -8.52 8.84
C LEU A 70 -12.82 -7.18 8.86
N LYS A 71 -14.05 -7.16 9.38
CA LYS A 71 -14.82 -5.90 9.52
C LYS A 71 -14.11 -4.87 10.37
N ARG A 72 -13.59 -5.26 11.53
CA ARG A 72 -12.83 -4.37 12.41
C ARG A 72 -11.57 -3.87 11.71
N GLY A 73 -10.77 -4.76 11.14
CA GLY A 73 -9.53 -4.42 10.45
C GLY A 73 -9.75 -3.50 9.25
N THR A 74 -10.87 -3.62 8.54
CA THR A 74 -11.23 -2.70 7.44
C THR A 74 -11.41 -1.28 7.95
N LEU A 75 -12.07 -1.10 9.07
CA LEU A 75 -12.31 0.23 9.66
C LEU A 75 -11.05 0.82 10.28
N GLU A 76 -10.28 0.00 10.99
CA GLU A 76 -8.98 0.40 11.54
C GLU A 76 -8.04 0.84 10.40
N MET A 77 -8.04 0.12 9.29
CA MET A 77 -7.23 0.47 8.13
C MET A 77 -7.70 1.80 7.48
N ALA A 78 -9.02 2.00 7.35
CA ALA A 78 -9.57 3.27 6.84
C ALA A 78 -9.15 4.45 7.72
N ALA A 79 -9.34 4.33 9.03
CA ALA A 79 -8.93 5.35 10.00
C ALA A 79 -7.42 5.62 9.93
N ALA A 80 -6.61 4.56 9.82
CA ALA A 80 -5.16 4.68 9.73
C ALA A 80 -4.69 5.38 8.44
N LEU A 81 -5.30 5.09 7.29
CA LEU A 81 -4.97 5.77 6.04
C LEU A 81 -5.24 7.27 6.12
N VAL A 82 -6.42 7.66 6.65
CA VAL A 82 -6.77 9.08 6.87
C VAL A 82 -5.83 9.72 7.89
N ALA A 83 -5.55 9.04 9.01
CA ALA A 83 -4.63 9.55 10.03
C ALA A 83 -3.19 9.74 9.50
N CYS A 84 -2.75 8.90 8.57
CA CYS A 84 -1.46 9.02 7.91
C CYS A 84 -1.40 10.13 6.83
N GLY A 85 -2.52 10.79 6.51
CA GLY A 85 -2.56 11.94 5.59
C GLY A 85 -3.28 11.71 4.27
N ILE A 86 -3.93 10.55 4.05
CA ILE A 86 -4.85 10.42 2.92
C ILE A 86 -6.05 11.32 3.17
N ASP A 87 -6.23 12.31 2.29
CA ASP A 87 -7.31 13.30 2.36
C ASP A 87 -8.50 12.87 1.49
N PRO A 88 -9.64 12.48 2.08
CA PRO A 88 -10.83 12.05 1.33
C PRO A 88 -11.49 13.16 0.50
N SER A 89 -11.09 14.42 0.66
CA SER A 89 -11.53 15.51 -0.21
C SER A 89 -10.74 15.63 -1.50
N ARG A 90 -9.49 15.10 -1.51
CA ARG A 90 -8.53 15.16 -2.62
C ARG A 90 -8.35 13.81 -3.31
N SER A 91 -8.53 12.73 -2.57
CA SER A 91 -8.43 11.35 -3.06
C SER A 91 -9.75 10.61 -2.86
N ILE A 92 -9.99 9.60 -3.67
CA ILE A 92 -11.15 8.71 -3.52
C ILE A 92 -10.73 7.55 -2.64
N LEU A 93 -11.15 7.56 -1.36
CA LEU A 93 -10.91 6.48 -0.41
C LEU A 93 -12.18 5.67 -0.21
N PHE A 94 -12.14 4.37 -0.50
CA PHE A 94 -13.32 3.51 -0.41
C PHE A 94 -12.97 2.06 0.00
N ASN A 95 -14.01 1.30 0.37
CA ASN A 95 -13.90 -0.12 0.60
C ASN A 95 -14.27 -0.90 -0.67
N GLN A 96 -13.45 -1.83 -1.10
CA GLN A 96 -13.59 -2.56 -2.35
C GLN A 96 -14.94 -3.27 -2.48
N ALA A 97 -15.40 -3.95 -1.44
CA ALA A 97 -16.70 -4.65 -1.44
C ALA A 97 -17.91 -3.71 -1.57
N GLN A 98 -17.76 -2.40 -1.30
CA GLN A 98 -18.84 -1.42 -1.53
C GLN A 98 -19.00 -1.06 -3.02
N VAL A 99 -18.12 -1.54 -3.89
CA VAL A 99 -18.16 -1.33 -5.35
C VAL A 99 -18.22 -2.67 -6.05
N PRO A 100 -19.41 -3.27 -6.24
CA PRO A 100 -19.59 -4.63 -6.81
C PRO A 100 -18.92 -4.82 -8.16
N ALA A 101 -18.76 -3.75 -8.92
CA ALA A 101 -18.11 -3.74 -10.24
C ALA A 101 -16.70 -4.37 -10.26
N HIS A 102 -15.98 -4.39 -9.13
CA HIS A 102 -14.70 -5.10 -9.01
C HIS A 102 -14.85 -6.61 -9.23
N ALA A 103 -15.78 -7.24 -8.52
CA ALA A 103 -16.05 -8.66 -8.64
C ALA A 103 -16.71 -9.00 -9.99
N GLU A 104 -17.55 -8.11 -10.48
CA GLU A 104 -18.22 -8.25 -11.77
C GLU A 104 -17.21 -8.19 -12.93
N LEU A 105 -16.35 -7.20 -12.97
CA LEU A 105 -15.28 -7.12 -13.96
C LEU A 105 -14.29 -8.29 -13.85
N GLN A 106 -13.97 -8.73 -12.63
CA GLN A 106 -13.12 -9.91 -12.42
C GLN A 106 -13.71 -11.15 -13.11
N TRP A 107 -15.02 -11.36 -13.01
CA TRP A 107 -15.69 -12.46 -13.70
C TRP A 107 -15.58 -12.30 -15.23
N LEU A 108 -15.86 -11.12 -15.77
CA LEU A 108 -15.79 -10.86 -17.22
C LEU A 108 -14.38 -11.05 -17.76
N LEU A 109 -13.36 -10.57 -17.05
CA LEU A 109 -11.95 -10.78 -17.41
C LEU A 109 -11.50 -12.24 -17.27
N GLY A 110 -12.21 -13.03 -16.46
CA GLY A 110 -11.99 -14.48 -16.35
C GLY A 110 -12.13 -15.21 -17.68
N GLY A 111 -12.94 -14.69 -18.60
CA GLY A 111 -13.07 -15.21 -19.98
C GLY A 111 -11.84 -14.95 -20.86
N THR A 112 -11.01 -13.95 -20.52
CA THR A 112 -9.79 -13.57 -21.25
C THR A 112 -8.54 -14.13 -20.58
N ALA A 113 -8.48 -14.12 -19.25
CA ALA A 113 -7.36 -14.63 -18.46
C ALA A 113 -7.15 -16.14 -18.70
N ARG A 114 -5.91 -16.59 -18.66
CA ARG A 114 -5.57 -17.99 -18.97
C ARG A 114 -5.05 -18.74 -17.74
N MET A 115 -5.50 -19.97 -17.56
CA MET A 115 -5.04 -20.87 -16.50
C MET A 115 -3.50 -20.95 -16.41
N GLY A 116 -2.84 -21.02 -17.58
CA GLY A 116 -1.38 -21.06 -17.65
C GLY A 116 -0.68 -19.79 -17.16
N TRP A 117 -1.32 -18.62 -17.28
CA TRP A 117 -0.79 -17.35 -16.75
C TRP A 117 -0.88 -17.37 -15.21
N LEU A 118 -2.04 -17.70 -14.69
CA LEU A 118 -2.27 -17.77 -13.23
C LEU A 118 -1.40 -18.85 -12.57
N GLY A 119 -1.25 -20.01 -13.21
CA GLY A 119 -0.40 -21.09 -12.69
C GLY A 119 1.10 -20.76 -12.62
N ARG A 120 1.57 -19.73 -13.35
CA ARG A 120 2.96 -19.25 -13.30
C ARG A 120 3.20 -18.19 -12.22
N MET A 121 2.15 -17.62 -11.62
CA MET A 121 2.27 -16.59 -10.59
C MET A 121 3.08 -17.11 -9.40
N THR A 122 4.10 -16.37 -8.98
CA THR A 122 4.98 -16.73 -7.87
C THR A 122 4.21 -16.89 -6.57
N GLN A 123 3.35 -15.93 -6.27
CA GLN A 123 2.54 -15.98 -5.03
C GLN A 123 1.57 -17.16 -4.99
N TRP A 124 1.04 -17.62 -6.13
CA TRP A 124 0.27 -18.86 -6.19
C TRP A 124 1.12 -20.06 -5.77
N LYS A 125 2.34 -20.16 -6.33
CA LYS A 125 3.24 -21.28 -6.02
C LYS A 125 3.64 -21.30 -4.54
N ASP A 126 3.92 -20.12 -3.98
CA ASP A 126 4.36 -19.95 -2.59
C ASP A 126 3.23 -20.26 -1.59
N LYS A 127 2.03 -19.68 -1.81
CA LYS A 127 0.89 -19.81 -0.90
C LYS A 127 0.18 -21.15 -1.01
N ALA A 128 0.07 -21.71 -2.21
CA ALA A 128 -0.57 -23.02 -2.41
C ALA A 128 0.28 -24.18 -1.92
N GLY A 129 1.61 -24.01 -1.93
CA GLY A 129 2.54 -25.05 -1.45
C GLY A 129 2.32 -26.39 -2.16
N LYS A 130 2.36 -27.48 -1.38
CA LYS A 130 2.13 -28.85 -1.86
C LYS A 130 0.66 -29.24 -1.94
N ASN A 131 -0.22 -28.59 -1.17
CA ASN A 131 -1.66 -28.88 -1.12
C ASN A 131 -2.47 -27.93 -2.00
N ARG A 132 -2.33 -28.05 -3.31
CA ARG A 132 -3.04 -27.19 -4.27
C ARG A 132 -4.54 -27.47 -4.36
N GLU A 133 -4.93 -28.72 -4.19
CA GLU A 133 -6.35 -29.15 -4.26
C GLU A 133 -7.17 -28.63 -3.08
N GLY A 134 -6.53 -28.41 -1.93
CA GLY A 134 -7.19 -27.85 -0.74
C GLY A 134 -7.28 -26.34 -0.71
N GLN A 135 -6.77 -25.63 -1.74
CA GLN A 135 -6.80 -24.19 -1.78
C GLN A 135 -8.12 -23.66 -2.36
N SER A 136 -8.51 -22.45 -1.93
CA SER A 136 -9.70 -21.80 -2.48
C SER A 136 -9.47 -21.38 -3.94
N VAL A 137 -10.55 -21.38 -4.74
CA VAL A 137 -10.53 -20.83 -6.10
C VAL A 137 -10.11 -19.36 -6.07
N ALA A 138 -10.54 -18.60 -5.05
CA ALA A 138 -10.19 -17.21 -4.88
C ALA A 138 -8.67 -17.00 -4.77
N LEU A 139 -7.94 -17.90 -4.10
CA LEU A 139 -6.47 -17.83 -4.03
C LEU A 139 -5.81 -18.02 -5.40
N PHE A 140 -6.40 -18.79 -6.28
CA PHE A 140 -5.90 -18.97 -7.64
C PHE A 140 -6.26 -17.80 -8.58
N THR A 141 -7.45 -17.23 -8.40
CA THR A 141 -8.01 -16.22 -9.32
C THR A 141 -7.88 -14.77 -8.85
N TYR A 142 -7.40 -14.51 -7.61
CA TYR A 142 -7.24 -13.12 -7.13
C TYR A 142 -6.37 -12.24 -8.04
N PRO A 143 -5.38 -12.72 -8.83
CA PRO A 143 -4.66 -11.87 -9.76
C PRO A 143 -5.56 -11.27 -10.85
N VAL A 144 -6.66 -11.95 -11.21
CA VAL A 144 -7.66 -11.41 -12.13
C VAL A 144 -8.51 -10.33 -11.43
N LEU A 145 -8.82 -10.51 -10.13
CA LEU A 145 -9.46 -9.44 -9.34
C LEU A 145 -8.55 -8.21 -9.24
N GLN A 146 -7.25 -8.40 -9.04
CA GLN A 146 -6.29 -7.29 -9.01
C GLN A 146 -6.19 -6.58 -10.38
N ALA A 147 -6.27 -7.32 -11.48
CA ALA A 147 -6.38 -6.73 -12.81
C ALA A 147 -7.68 -5.91 -12.94
N ALA A 148 -8.81 -6.44 -12.46
CA ALA A 148 -10.10 -5.73 -12.45
C ALA A 148 -10.01 -4.44 -11.62
N ASP A 149 -9.39 -4.46 -10.44
CA ASP A 149 -9.21 -3.29 -9.56
C ASP A 149 -8.56 -2.10 -10.28
N VAL A 150 -7.64 -2.38 -11.17
CA VAL A 150 -6.87 -1.38 -11.92
C VAL A 150 -7.59 -0.97 -13.20
N LEU A 151 -8.04 -1.95 -13.98
CA LEU A 151 -8.63 -1.71 -15.30
C LEU A 151 -10.01 -1.07 -15.23
N LEU A 152 -10.78 -1.36 -14.17
CA LEU A 152 -12.11 -0.79 -13.94
C LEU A 152 -12.12 0.74 -13.97
N TYR A 153 -11.06 1.33 -13.48
CA TYR A 153 -10.92 2.79 -13.39
C TYR A 153 -10.10 3.40 -14.51
N GLN A 154 -9.75 2.64 -15.54
CA GLN A 154 -8.85 3.12 -16.62
C GLN A 154 -7.58 3.73 -16.03
N ALA A 155 -6.99 3.06 -15.05
CA ALA A 155 -5.78 3.55 -14.38
C ALA A 155 -4.65 3.71 -15.40
N SER A 156 -4.06 4.90 -15.44
CA SER A 156 -2.88 5.14 -16.26
C SER A 156 -1.60 4.70 -15.54
N HIS A 157 -1.62 4.73 -14.20
CA HIS A 157 -0.44 4.41 -13.38
C HIS A 157 -0.83 3.67 -12.11
N VAL A 158 0.04 2.73 -11.71
CA VAL A 158 -0.13 1.92 -10.49
C VAL A 158 1.18 1.93 -9.70
N PRO A 159 1.17 2.43 -8.44
CA PRO A 159 2.33 2.32 -7.58
C PRO A 159 2.53 0.88 -7.15
N VAL A 160 3.66 0.30 -7.50
CA VAL A 160 3.98 -1.10 -7.24
C VAL A 160 5.31 -1.26 -6.51
N GLY A 161 5.32 -2.13 -5.49
CA GLY A 161 6.55 -2.71 -4.97
C GLY A 161 7.05 -3.83 -5.87
N GLU A 162 8.29 -4.28 -5.66
CA GLU A 162 8.91 -5.35 -6.44
C GLU A 162 8.06 -6.63 -6.50
N ASP A 163 7.41 -6.98 -5.39
CA ASP A 163 6.57 -8.17 -5.25
C ASP A 163 5.24 -8.07 -6.02
N GLN A 164 4.84 -6.89 -6.45
CA GLN A 164 3.59 -6.64 -7.20
C GLN A 164 3.80 -6.46 -8.71
N LYS A 165 5.05 -6.37 -9.19
CA LYS A 165 5.35 -6.19 -10.61
C LYS A 165 4.70 -7.27 -11.48
N GLN A 166 4.81 -8.54 -11.10
CA GLN A 166 4.23 -9.65 -11.84
C GLN A 166 2.70 -9.57 -11.97
N HIS A 167 2.02 -9.05 -10.94
CA HIS A 167 0.57 -8.85 -11.00
C HIS A 167 0.18 -7.73 -11.96
N LEU A 168 0.95 -6.65 -12.00
CA LEU A 168 0.69 -5.57 -12.95
C LEU A 168 0.98 -5.99 -14.39
N GLU A 169 2.04 -6.78 -14.63
CA GLU A 169 2.31 -7.40 -15.93
C GLU A 169 1.14 -8.27 -16.38
N LEU A 170 0.59 -9.10 -15.47
CA LEU A 170 -0.61 -9.89 -15.78
C LEU A 170 -1.82 -9.02 -16.10
N ALA A 171 -2.04 -7.91 -15.38
CA ALA A 171 -3.13 -6.98 -15.68
C ALA A 171 -2.98 -6.37 -17.09
N ARG A 172 -1.76 -6.02 -17.48
CA ARG A 172 -1.43 -5.52 -18.83
C ARG A 172 -1.67 -6.59 -19.90
N ASP A 173 -1.24 -7.85 -19.64
CA ASP A 173 -1.45 -8.97 -20.57
C ASP A 173 -2.95 -9.23 -20.77
N ILE A 174 -3.75 -9.21 -19.72
CA ILE A 174 -5.21 -9.36 -19.79
C ILE A 174 -5.82 -8.21 -20.57
N ALA A 175 -5.46 -6.96 -20.28
CA ALA A 175 -5.97 -5.79 -20.98
C ALA A 175 -5.61 -5.81 -22.47
N GLN A 176 -4.34 -6.08 -22.79
CA GLN A 176 -3.87 -6.16 -24.18
C GLN A 176 -4.60 -7.26 -24.96
N LYS A 177 -4.74 -8.45 -24.35
CA LYS A 177 -5.47 -9.53 -24.99
C LYS A 177 -6.94 -9.20 -25.19
N PHE A 178 -7.60 -8.62 -24.19
CA PHE A 178 -8.99 -8.19 -24.32
C PHE A 178 -9.16 -7.17 -25.46
N ASN A 179 -8.31 -6.14 -25.48
CA ASN A 179 -8.35 -5.12 -26.51
C ASN A 179 -8.13 -5.69 -27.92
N ASN A 180 -7.23 -6.67 -28.06
CA ASN A 180 -6.99 -7.34 -29.34
C ASN A 180 -8.17 -8.19 -29.80
N ASP A 181 -8.86 -8.87 -28.87
CA ASP A 181 -9.94 -9.80 -29.20
C ASP A 181 -11.29 -9.09 -29.43
N PHE A 182 -11.54 -7.98 -28.69
CA PHE A 182 -12.87 -7.36 -28.58
C PHE A 182 -12.89 -5.86 -28.91
N GLY A 183 -11.73 -5.27 -29.24
CA GLY A 183 -11.57 -3.83 -29.49
C GLY A 183 -11.09 -3.06 -28.27
N GLU A 184 -10.51 -1.88 -28.50
CA GLU A 184 -9.92 -1.03 -27.47
C GLU A 184 -10.94 -0.66 -26.39
N THR A 185 -10.77 -1.22 -25.21
CA THR A 185 -11.64 -1.05 -24.04
C THR A 185 -10.88 -0.61 -22.81
N PHE A 186 -9.69 -1.15 -22.59
CA PHE A 186 -8.89 -0.89 -21.39
C PHE A 186 -7.61 -0.11 -21.69
N THR A 187 -7.32 0.89 -20.84
CA THR A 187 -6.01 1.53 -20.78
C THR A 187 -4.98 0.55 -20.19
N LEU A 188 -3.80 0.47 -20.78
CA LEU A 188 -2.70 -0.35 -20.25
C LEU A 188 -1.99 0.45 -19.15
N PRO A 189 -2.05 0.00 -17.87
CA PRO A 189 -1.46 0.75 -16.77
C PRO A 189 0.07 0.68 -16.78
N GLU A 190 0.73 1.78 -16.41
CA GLU A 190 2.18 1.83 -16.23
C GLU A 190 2.58 1.72 -14.76
N PRO A 191 3.66 1.02 -14.43
CA PRO A 191 4.15 0.96 -13.05
C PRO A 191 4.77 2.29 -12.63
N ILE A 192 4.44 2.77 -11.43
CA ILE A 192 5.25 3.75 -10.73
C ILE A 192 6.04 3.00 -9.65
N VAL A 193 7.34 3.00 -9.77
CA VAL A 193 8.22 2.53 -8.69
C VAL A 193 8.59 3.77 -7.86
N PRO A 194 8.07 3.90 -6.63
CA PRO A 194 8.42 5.04 -5.79
C PRO A 194 9.94 5.08 -5.56
N PRO A 195 10.61 6.20 -5.83
CA PRO A 195 12.07 6.27 -5.73
C PRO A 195 12.62 6.09 -4.32
N GLN A 196 11.78 6.10 -3.30
CA GLN A 196 12.19 6.09 -1.89
C GLN A 196 11.27 5.22 -0.99
N ALA A 197 10.74 4.13 -1.51
CA ALA A 197 10.07 3.16 -0.63
C ALA A 197 11.12 2.52 0.29
N ALA A 198 11.29 3.09 1.47
CA ALA A 198 12.24 2.57 2.46
C ALA A 198 11.80 1.14 2.85
N ARG A 199 12.67 0.18 2.59
CA ARG A 199 12.45 -1.20 3.05
C ARG A 199 12.83 -1.28 4.52
N ILE A 200 11.85 -1.12 5.39
CA ILE A 200 12.06 -1.16 6.83
C ILE A 200 12.14 -2.61 7.30
N MET A 201 13.22 -2.92 8.00
CA MET A 201 13.49 -4.25 8.52
C MET A 201 13.06 -4.36 9.99
N SER A 202 12.99 -5.59 10.50
CA SER A 202 12.69 -5.87 11.90
C SER A 202 13.71 -5.20 12.83
N LEU A 203 13.24 -4.69 13.97
CA LEU A 203 14.13 -4.17 15.02
C LEU A 203 14.95 -5.26 15.73
N ARG A 204 14.60 -6.53 15.52
CA ARG A 204 15.26 -7.70 16.13
C ARG A 204 16.16 -8.45 15.14
N ASP A 205 15.96 -8.22 13.84
CA ASP A 205 16.70 -8.87 12.77
C ASP A 205 16.73 -7.93 11.54
N GLY A 206 17.84 -7.25 11.33
CA GLY A 206 18.05 -6.33 10.22
C GLY A 206 18.00 -6.97 8.83
N THR A 207 17.94 -8.29 8.73
CA THR A 207 17.83 -9.04 7.47
C THR A 207 16.38 -9.43 7.12
N ALA A 208 15.49 -9.47 8.12
CA ALA A 208 14.09 -9.81 7.95
C ALA A 208 13.22 -8.54 7.83
N LYS A 209 12.30 -8.49 6.86
CA LYS A 209 11.36 -7.36 6.71
C LYS A 209 10.51 -7.22 7.96
N MET A 210 10.28 -5.97 8.41
CA MET A 210 9.33 -5.68 9.49
C MET A 210 7.96 -6.25 9.14
N SER A 211 7.42 -7.09 10.02
CA SER A 211 6.19 -7.84 9.76
C SER A 211 5.31 -7.90 11.00
N LYS A 212 4.01 -7.82 10.79
CA LYS A 212 3.00 -8.04 11.85
C LYS A 212 2.89 -9.49 12.28
N SER A 213 3.29 -10.45 11.45
CA SER A 213 3.27 -11.89 11.74
C SER A 213 4.45 -12.36 12.58
N ASP A 214 5.42 -11.48 12.89
CA ASP A 214 6.47 -11.80 13.85
C ASP A 214 5.85 -12.01 15.24
N ALA A 215 6.25 -13.10 15.90
CA ALA A 215 5.75 -13.45 17.23
C ALA A 215 6.08 -12.40 18.29
N SER A 216 7.16 -11.64 18.10
CA SER A 216 7.59 -10.59 19.04
C SER A 216 7.10 -9.22 18.60
N ASP A 217 6.29 -8.56 19.43
CA ASP A 217 5.90 -7.16 19.19
C ASP A 217 7.10 -6.19 19.25
N MET A 218 8.21 -6.59 19.90
CA MET A 218 9.46 -5.82 19.91
C MET A 218 10.18 -5.77 18.56
N SER A 219 9.72 -6.53 17.56
CA SER A 219 10.30 -6.54 16.20
C SER A 219 9.84 -5.35 15.35
N ARG A 220 8.78 -4.63 15.77
CA ARG A 220 8.14 -3.58 14.98
C ARG A 220 7.70 -2.40 15.84
N ILE A 221 7.56 -1.25 15.20
CA ILE A 221 6.87 -0.09 15.76
C ILE A 221 5.47 -0.06 15.14
N ASN A 222 4.43 -0.16 15.96
CA ASN A 222 3.05 0.01 15.51
C ASN A 222 2.71 1.51 15.47
N LEU A 223 1.86 1.94 14.55
CA LEU A 223 1.50 3.37 14.43
C LEU A 223 0.73 3.90 15.64
N VAL A 224 0.21 3.00 16.46
CA VAL A 224 -0.55 3.32 17.67
C VAL A 224 0.26 3.11 18.97
N ASP A 225 1.52 2.75 18.88
CA ASP A 225 2.39 2.64 20.04
C ASP A 225 2.50 4.00 20.74
N ASP A 226 2.42 4.02 22.06
CA ASP A 226 2.67 5.22 22.84
C ASP A 226 4.17 5.56 22.90
N ALA A 227 4.47 6.75 23.41
CA ALA A 227 5.86 7.25 23.48
C ALA A 227 6.78 6.32 24.26
N ASP A 228 6.33 5.80 25.39
CA ASP A 228 7.14 4.93 26.25
C ASP A 228 7.42 3.58 25.55
N THR A 229 6.42 3.03 24.88
CA THR A 229 6.53 1.81 24.10
C THR A 229 7.51 1.99 22.93
N ILE A 230 7.41 3.10 22.20
CA ILE A 230 8.32 3.42 21.08
C ILE A 230 9.75 3.51 21.61
N MET A 231 9.98 4.30 22.67
CA MET A 231 11.31 4.47 23.27
C MET A 231 11.88 3.14 23.77
N GLN A 232 11.05 2.28 24.39
CA GLN A 232 11.47 0.96 24.83
C GLN A 232 11.84 0.04 23.66
N LYS A 233 11.04 0.01 22.59
CA LYS A 233 11.30 -0.80 21.40
C LYS A 233 12.59 -0.37 20.71
N VAL A 234 12.82 0.93 20.53
CA VAL A 234 14.05 1.48 19.94
C VAL A 234 15.26 1.17 20.83
N LYS A 235 15.15 1.37 22.15
CA LYS A 235 16.22 1.04 23.11
C LYS A 235 16.63 -0.42 22.99
N LYS A 236 15.66 -1.33 22.88
CA LYS A 236 15.88 -2.79 22.77
C LYS A 236 16.14 -3.29 21.35
N ALA A 237 16.09 -2.42 20.33
CA ALA A 237 16.44 -2.81 18.96
C ALA A 237 17.84 -3.41 18.93
N LYS A 238 18.01 -4.50 18.17
CA LYS A 238 19.31 -5.16 18.04
C LYS A 238 20.30 -4.25 17.32
N THR A 239 21.53 -4.19 17.79
CA THR A 239 22.66 -3.49 17.16
C THR A 239 23.96 -4.19 17.54
N ASP A 240 24.97 -4.01 16.72
CA ASP A 240 26.35 -4.38 17.02
C ASP A 240 27.00 -3.38 18.03
N PRO A 241 28.17 -3.67 18.60
CA PRO A 241 28.83 -2.81 19.57
C PRO A 241 29.58 -1.61 18.97
N GLU A 242 29.79 -1.60 17.65
CA GLU A 242 30.58 -0.57 16.99
C GLU A 242 29.80 0.75 16.85
N PRO A 243 30.44 1.92 16.90
CA PRO A 243 29.78 3.19 16.63
C PRO A 243 29.27 3.27 15.20
N LEU A 244 28.36 4.21 14.92
CA LEU A 244 27.92 4.49 13.56
C LEU A 244 29.11 4.93 12.69
N PRO A 245 29.26 4.39 11.47
CA PRO A 245 30.31 4.84 10.55
C PRO A 245 30.00 6.26 10.03
N GLY A 246 31.02 6.93 9.51
CA GLY A 246 30.84 8.22 8.82
C GLY A 246 30.38 8.11 7.37
N GLU A 247 30.40 6.91 6.81
CA GLU A 247 30.09 6.63 5.39
C GLU A 247 29.25 5.37 5.23
N ILE A 248 28.45 5.31 4.15
CA ILE A 248 27.58 4.16 3.83
C ILE A 248 28.34 2.84 3.74
N ALA A 249 29.55 2.86 3.18
CA ALA A 249 30.38 1.66 3.05
C ALA A 249 30.67 0.97 4.40
N GLY A 250 30.74 1.74 5.49
CA GLY A 250 30.91 1.22 6.85
C GLY A 250 29.69 0.52 7.43
N LEU A 251 28.52 0.55 6.74
CA LEU A 251 27.32 -0.21 7.10
C LEU A 251 27.26 -1.58 6.41
N GLU A 252 28.17 -1.91 5.53
CA GLU A 252 28.24 -3.23 4.89
C GLU A 252 28.40 -4.33 5.95
N GLY A 253 27.55 -5.36 5.88
CA GLY A 253 27.50 -6.42 6.89
C GLY A 253 26.86 -6.05 8.24
N ARG A 254 26.40 -4.79 8.43
CA ARG A 254 25.79 -4.28 9.65
C ARG A 254 24.29 -3.99 9.45
N ALA A 255 23.53 -5.04 9.15
CA ALA A 255 22.13 -4.93 8.73
C ALA A 255 21.23 -4.17 9.73
N GLU A 256 21.44 -4.38 11.04
CA GLU A 256 20.67 -3.71 12.09
C GLU A 256 21.01 -2.20 12.16
N ALA A 257 22.29 -1.84 12.04
CA ALA A 257 22.73 -0.43 11.98
C ALA A 257 22.14 0.26 10.75
N LEU A 258 22.26 -0.38 9.58
CA LEU A 258 21.66 0.11 8.33
C LEU A 258 20.16 0.34 8.47
N ASN A 259 19.42 -0.59 9.10
CA ASN A 259 17.99 -0.45 9.32
C ASN A 259 17.65 0.78 10.15
N LEU A 260 18.34 1.02 11.27
CA LEU A 260 18.09 2.21 12.11
C LEU A 260 18.43 3.52 11.40
N VAL A 261 19.52 3.56 10.63
CA VAL A 261 19.87 4.71 9.78
C VAL A 261 18.81 4.93 8.70
N THR A 262 18.33 3.87 8.06
CA THR A 262 17.26 3.94 7.05
C THR A 262 15.94 4.46 7.63
N ILE A 263 15.57 4.03 8.84
CA ILE A 263 14.38 4.53 9.54
C ILE A 263 14.53 6.03 9.83
N TYR A 264 15.68 6.44 10.38
CA TYR A 264 15.95 7.86 10.68
C TYR A 264 15.89 8.71 9.42
N ALA A 265 16.62 8.32 8.38
CA ALA A 265 16.66 8.99 7.08
C ALA A 265 15.25 9.17 6.49
N ALA A 266 14.45 8.08 6.48
CA ALA A 266 13.09 8.13 5.98
C ALA A 266 12.19 9.07 6.78
N LEU A 267 12.30 9.10 8.13
CA LEU A 267 11.50 9.98 8.97
C LEU A 267 11.88 11.45 8.84
N ALA A 268 13.19 11.74 8.78
CA ALA A 268 13.73 13.09 8.71
C ALA A 268 13.73 13.70 7.28
N ASP A 269 13.30 12.94 6.26
CA ASP A 269 13.44 13.33 4.85
C ASP A 269 14.88 13.64 4.43
N MET A 270 15.82 12.86 4.94
CA MET A 270 17.25 12.97 4.68
C MET A 270 17.76 11.77 3.89
N SER A 271 18.93 11.91 3.26
CA SER A 271 19.65 10.73 2.76
C SER A 271 20.36 10.00 3.90
N ALA A 272 20.66 8.72 3.71
CA ALA A 272 21.41 7.94 4.71
C ALA A 272 22.81 8.52 4.93
N GLU A 273 23.46 9.06 3.88
CA GLU A 273 24.72 9.76 3.96
C GLU A 273 24.64 10.99 4.87
N ALA A 274 23.56 11.79 4.76
CA ALA A 274 23.35 12.95 5.60
C ALA A 274 23.18 12.56 7.08
N VAL A 275 22.44 11.48 7.36
CA VAL A 275 22.32 10.94 8.72
C VAL A 275 23.67 10.48 9.26
N LEU A 276 24.50 9.82 8.46
CA LEU A 276 25.82 9.39 8.88
C LEU A 276 26.80 10.58 9.04
N ALA A 277 26.67 11.61 8.24
CA ALA A 277 27.46 12.85 8.42
C ALA A 277 27.14 13.55 9.75
N GLU A 278 25.87 13.50 10.21
CA GLU A 278 25.43 14.12 11.47
C GLU A 278 25.73 13.24 12.69
N HIS A 279 25.63 11.93 12.55
CA HIS A 279 25.67 10.97 13.68
C HIS A 279 26.87 10.02 13.65
N GLY A 280 27.72 10.09 12.64
CA GLY A 280 28.92 9.26 12.52
C GLY A 280 29.83 9.38 13.73
N GLY A 281 30.43 8.27 14.15
CA GLY A 281 31.23 8.18 15.36
C GLY A 281 30.46 8.07 16.66
N GLN A 282 29.12 8.29 16.66
CA GLN A 282 28.30 8.13 17.86
C GLN A 282 27.98 6.65 18.10
N GLY A 283 28.06 6.23 19.35
CA GLY A 283 27.55 4.91 19.76
C GLY A 283 26.03 4.88 19.78
N PHE A 284 25.44 3.68 19.69
CA PHE A 284 23.97 3.49 19.70
C PHE A 284 23.30 3.99 20.99
N GLY A 285 24.02 4.12 22.09
CA GLY A 285 23.50 4.73 23.32
C GLY A 285 23.09 6.19 23.14
N ALA A 286 23.73 6.94 22.23
CA ALA A 286 23.39 8.31 21.90
C ALA A 286 22.44 8.41 20.69
N PHE A 287 22.57 7.53 19.70
CA PHE A 287 21.75 7.57 18.49
C PHE A 287 20.31 7.09 18.70
N LYS A 288 20.11 5.97 19.42
CA LYS A 288 18.78 5.41 19.66
C LYS A 288 17.81 6.35 20.35
N PRO A 289 18.17 7.12 21.39
CA PRO A 289 17.26 8.12 21.97
C PRO A 289 16.79 9.14 20.94
N LYS A 290 17.66 9.68 20.09
CA LYS A 290 17.30 10.64 19.04
C LYS A 290 16.35 10.04 18.00
N LEU A 291 16.61 8.79 17.58
CA LEU A 291 15.67 8.05 16.71
C LEU A 291 14.32 7.83 17.38
N GLY A 292 14.30 7.51 18.68
CA GLY A 292 13.08 7.34 19.45
C GLY A 292 12.26 8.63 19.55
N GLU A 293 12.93 9.77 19.84
CA GLU A 293 12.29 11.09 19.88
C GLU A 293 11.67 11.45 18.52
N LEU A 294 12.41 11.27 17.43
CA LEU A 294 11.93 11.52 16.05
C LEU A 294 10.72 10.64 15.71
N LEU A 295 10.72 9.36 16.11
CA LEU A 295 9.59 8.44 15.94
C LEU A 295 8.38 8.93 16.73
N VAL A 296 8.56 9.29 18.00
CA VAL A 296 7.47 9.79 18.87
C VAL A 296 6.87 11.07 18.29
N GLU A 297 7.69 12.00 17.87
CA GLU A 297 7.24 13.25 17.27
C GLU A 297 6.41 13.00 15.99
N THR A 298 6.92 12.13 15.10
CA THR A 298 6.25 11.80 13.83
C THR A 298 4.94 11.02 14.04
N LEU A 299 4.94 10.05 14.94
CA LEU A 299 3.79 9.13 15.08
C LEU A 299 2.70 9.66 16.02
N ARG A 300 3.01 10.56 16.95
CA ARG A 300 2.02 11.13 17.90
C ARG A 300 0.80 11.74 17.22
N PRO A 301 0.91 12.63 16.22
CA PRO A 301 -0.26 13.18 15.54
C PRO A 301 -1.04 12.11 14.77
N ILE A 302 -0.37 11.12 14.20
CA ILE A 302 -1.00 10.00 13.49
C ILE A 302 -1.83 9.17 14.47
N SER A 303 -1.25 8.77 15.60
CA SER A 303 -1.92 7.98 16.63
C SER A 303 -3.12 8.73 17.24
N ALA A 304 -2.97 10.03 17.51
CA ALA A 304 -4.06 10.85 18.03
C ALA A 304 -5.23 10.93 17.04
N ARG A 305 -4.95 11.20 15.78
CA ARG A 305 -5.98 11.28 14.72
C ARG A 305 -6.63 9.92 14.45
N PHE A 306 -5.87 8.84 14.48
CA PHE A 306 -6.39 7.49 14.37
C PHE A 306 -7.42 7.17 15.47
N THR A 307 -7.08 7.50 16.73
CA THR A 307 -7.97 7.27 17.88
C THR A 307 -9.26 8.10 17.75
N GLU A 308 -9.15 9.36 17.34
CA GLU A 308 -10.29 10.22 17.08
C GLU A 308 -11.23 9.63 16.02
N LEU A 309 -10.69 9.21 14.88
CA LEU A 309 -11.47 8.62 13.78
C LEU A 309 -12.16 7.31 14.16
N LEU A 310 -11.51 6.47 14.95
CA LEU A 310 -12.15 5.24 15.46
C LEU A 310 -13.26 5.52 16.46
N GLY A 311 -13.17 6.63 17.22
CA GLY A 311 -14.20 7.09 18.12
C GLY A 311 -15.41 7.71 17.40
N ASP A 312 -15.23 8.19 16.18
CA ASP A 312 -16.30 8.75 15.32
C ASP A 312 -16.63 7.81 14.15
N ARG A 313 -17.37 6.77 14.48
CA ARG A 313 -17.78 5.75 13.51
C ARG A 313 -18.62 6.32 12.36
N GLU A 314 -19.49 7.27 12.63
CA GLU A 314 -20.38 7.87 11.62
C GLU A 314 -19.58 8.66 10.59
N ALA A 315 -18.61 9.46 11.03
CA ALA A 315 -17.71 10.17 10.13
C ALA A 315 -16.90 9.22 9.23
N LEU A 316 -16.39 8.12 9.80
CA LEU A 316 -15.61 7.13 9.04
C LEU A 316 -16.47 6.41 8.00
N ASP A 317 -17.67 5.97 8.37
CA ASP A 317 -18.62 5.36 7.45
C ASP A 317 -19.04 6.34 6.34
N ALA A 318 -19.23 7.61 6.65
CA ALA A 318 -19.55 8.66 5.67
C ALA A 318 -18.38 8.89 4.68
N ILE A 319 -17.12 8.84 5.12
CA ILE A 319 -15.95 8.92 4.25
C ILE A 319 -15.96 7.77 3.24
N LEU A 320 -16.10 6.53 3.72
CA LEU A 320 -16.10 5.34 2.87
C LEU A 320 -17.29 5.33 1.90
N ALA A 321 -18.47 5.72 2.36
CA ALA A 321 -19.68 5.78 1.53
C ALA A 321 -19.55 6.80 0.38
N ARG A 322 -19.02 8.01 0.66
CA ARG A 322 -18.74 9.02 -0.38
C ARG A 322 -17.71 8.52 -1.38
N GLY A 323 -16.62 7.91 -0.90
CA GLY A 323 -15.60 7.34 -1.77
C GLY A 323 -16.16 6.24 -2.66
N ALA A 324 -16.95 5.31 -2.10
CA ALA A 324 -17.59 4.24 -2.85
C ALA A 324 -18.60 4.76 -3.90
N ALA A 325 -19.34 5.83 -3.60
CA ALA A 325 -20.24 6.46 -4.57
C ALA A 325 -19.47 7.01 -5.78
N LYS A 326 -18.39 7.77 -5.54
CA LYS A 326 -17.51 8.28 -6.61
C LYS A 326 -16.84 7.14 -7.39
N ALA A 327 -16.38 6.11 -6.69
CA ALA A 327 -15.75 4.96 -7.33
C ALA A 327 -16.73 4.21 -8.24
N ARG A 328 -17.99 4.01 -7.83
CA ARG A 328 -19.04 3.43 -8.67
C ARG A 328 -19.32 4.26 -9.92
N GLU A 329 -19.38 5.57 -9.78
CA GLU A 329 -19.56 6.49 -10.91
C GLU A 329 -18.44 6.35 -11.94
N LEU A 330 -17.19 6.29 -11.49
CA LEU A 330 -16.01 6.12 -12.36
C LEU A 330 -15.91 4.72 -12.99
N ALA A 331 -16.42 3.70 -12.30
CA ALA A 331 -16.39 2.31 -12.75
C ALA A 331 -17.43 2.02 -13.84
N ALA A 332 -18.61 2.63 -13.75
CA ALA A 332 -19.77 2.32 -14.58
C ALA A 332 -19.49 2.41 -16.11
N PRO A 333 -18.82 3.45 -16.63
CA PRO A 333 -18.55 3.53 -18.08
C PRO A 333 -17.70 2.37 -18.60
N THR A 334 -16.64 2.00 -17.84
CA THR A 334 -15.74 0.90 -18.23
C THR A 334 -16.47 -0.44 -18.19
N LEU A 335 -17.26 -0.68 -17.15
CA LEU A 335 -18.04 -1.90 -17.03
C LEU A 335 -19.05 -2.03 -18.19
N THR A 336 -19.79 -0.96 -18.49
CA THR A 336 -20.73 -0.91 -19.62
C THR A 336 -20.02 -1.17 -20.95
N ALA A 337 -18.86 -0.54 -21.17
CA ALA A 337 -18.06 -0.77 -22.38
C ALA A 337 -17.61 -2.23 -22.50
N THR A 338 -17.22 -2.86 -21.37
CA THR A 338 -16.81 -4.27 -21.31
C THR A 338 -17.98 -5.21 -21.70
N TYR A 339 -19.17 -4.99 -21.13
CA TYR A 339 -20.38 -5.75 -21.50
C TYR A 339 -20.67 -5.66 -23.00
N ARG A 340 -20.63 -4.45 -23.53
CA ARG A 340 -20.86 -4.21 -24.97
C ARG A 340 -19.81 -4.90 -25.84
N ALA A 341 -18.54 -4.81 -25.48
CA ALA A 341 -17.44 -5.44 -26.23
C ALA A 341 -17.58 -6.97 -26.27
N LEU A 342 -18.04 -7.58 -25.17
CA LEU A 342 -18.29 -9.02 -25.07
C LEU A 342 -19.59 -9.45 -25.74
N GLY A 343 -20.44 -8.53 -26.24
CA GLY A 343 -21.73 -8.83 -26.84
C GLY A 343 -22.80 -9.28 -25.84
N LEU A 344 -22.63 -8.94 -24.57
CA LEU A 344 -23.60 -9.26 -23.52
C LEU A 344 -24.75 -8.23 -23.54
N VAL A 345 -25.97 -8.73 -23.34
CA VAL A 345 -27.14 -7.86 -23.17
C VAL A 345 -27.15 -7.35 -21.74
N GLY A 346 -27.06 -6.04 -21.55
CA GLY A 346 -27.03 -5.36 -20.26
C GLY A 346 -28.00 -4.20 -20.20
#